data_bcaa22149ae857be5e8f227ac6e63b72
#
_entry.id   bcaa22149ae857be5e8f227ac6e63b72
#
_cell.length_a   1.000
_cell.length_b   1.000
_cell.length_c   1.000
_cell.angle_alpha   90.00
_cell.angle_beta   90.00
_cell.angle_gamma   90.00
#
_symmetry.space_group_name_H-M   'P 1'
#
loop_
_entity.id
_entity.type
_entity.pdbx_description
1 polymer ?
#
loop_
_entity_poly.entity_id
_entity_poly.type
_entity_poly.pdbx_seq_one_letter_code
_entity_poly.pdbx_strand_id
1 'polypeptide(L)'
;VDGGASWIELTDGLPQGDKGRIGLDVYRGNGNLVCALVEADARAPGQGRGGGPAPSEQKNGVYCSRNRGDNWEQMSPTNNRPMYYSQIRIDPNDAERIYLGGSDLYRSSDGGRNFTNDAAAGVHLDHHALWIDPSNSDHLLLGSDGGLSVSWDRSDNWYQFRNLPVSQFYEIGVDSREPYHVCGGLQDNGSWCAPSDTWSDQGIRTRDWYNVGSGDGFFTVMHPGNSDVMFAESQGGNLTRLDLTTMERSRIRPIGQSNEDGEQPALRWNWDSPILLSA
;
A
#
# COMPACT_ATOMS: atom_id res chain seq x y z
N VAL A 1 23.82 -27.45 -6.32
CA VAL A 1 23.40 -26.44 -7.30
C VAL A 1 23.36 -27.04 -8.69
N ASP A 2 22.22 -27.57 -9.03
CA ASP A 2 21.97 -28.41 -10.21
C ASP A 2 20.92 -27.77 -11.14
N GLY A 3 20.76 -26.44 -11.06
CA GLY A 3 19.78 -25.72 -11.87
C GLY A 3 18.31 -25.96 -11.48
N GLY A 4 18.07 -26.48 -10.27
CA GLY A 4 16.73 -26.78 -9.77
C GLY A 4 16.24 -28.18 -10.07
N ALA A 5 17.15 -29.09 -10.47
CA ALA A 5 16.82 -30.51 -10.67
C ALA A 5 16.49 -31.22 -9.34
N SER A 6 17.05 -30.72 -8.22
CA SER A 6 16.68 -31.13 -6.87
C SER A 6 16.49 -29.96 -5.95
N TRP A 7 15.69 -30.13 -4.88
CA TRP A 7 15.39 -29.15 -3.86
C TRP A 7 15.58 -29.76 -2.48
N ILE A 8 16.17 -28.99 -1.57
CA ILE A 8 16.35 -29.33 -0.17
C ILE A 8 15.66 -28.27 0.67
N GLU A 9 14.84 -28.69 1.62
CA GLU A 9 14.22 -27.77 2.58
C GLU A 9 15.28 -27.28 3.57
N LEU A 10 15.37 -25.95 3.72
CA LEU A 10 16.26 -25.31 4.68
C LEU A 10 15.50 -25.06 5.97
N THR A 11 15.94 -25.66 7.08
CA THR A 11 15.22 -25.59 8.36
C THR A 11 16.09 -25.09 9.53
N ASP A 12 17.41 -25.14 9.39
CA ASP A 12 18.33 -24.79 10.46
C ASP A 12 18.31 -23.30 10.76
N GLY A 13 17.81 -22.95 11.95
CA GLY A 13 17.64 -21.56 12.42
C GLY A 13 16.42 -20.83 11.89
N LEU A 14 15.65 -21.43 10.97
CA LEU A 14 14.36 -20.87 10.49
C LEU A 14 13.19 -21.30 11.40
N PRO A 15 12.07 -20.54 11.42
CA PRO A 15 10.88 -20.93 12.14
C PRO A 15 10.39 -22.32 11.72
N GLN A 16 9.96 -23.11 12.68
CA GLN A 16 9.30 -24.39 12.42
C GLN A 16 7.81 -24.17 12.09
N GLY A 17 7.21 -25.16 11.42
CA GLY A 17 5.78 -25.13 11.04
C GLY A 17 5.51 -24.32 9.78
N ASP A 18 4.23 -24.01 9.58
CA ASP A 18 3.76 -23.33 8.37
C ASP A 18 4.31 -21.91 8.28
N LYS A 19 4.72 -21.56 7.07
CA LYS A 19 5.21 -20.24 6.72
C LYS A 19 4.31 -19.65 5.64
N GLY A 20 4.03 -18.37 5.76
CA GLY A 20 3.35 -17.62 4.72
C GLY A 20 4.35 -17.04 3.72
N ARG A 21 4.26 -15.73 3.49
CA ARG A 21 5.14 -15.03 2.56
C ARG A 21 6.58 -14.99 3.04
N ILE A 22 7.52 -15.25 2.14
CA ILE A 22 8.96 -15.10 2.36
C ILE A 22 9.52 -14.16 1.28
N GLY A 23 10.04 -13.02 1.69
CA GLY A 23 10.87 -12.14 0.86
C GLY A 23 12.33 -12.53 1.01
N LEU A 24 13.11 -12.48 -0.07
CA LEU A 24 14.54 -12.86 -0.06
C LEU A 24 15.36 -11.78 -0.76
N ASP A 25 16.56 -11.54 -0.24
CA ASP A 25 17.60 -10.80 -0.94
C ASP A 25 19.00 -11.34 -0.62
N VAL A 26 19.90 -11.19 -1.57
CA VAL A 26 21.29 -11.64 -1.49
C VAL A 26 22.21 -10.45 -1.60
N TYR A 27 23.11 -10.28 -0.64
CA TYR A 27 24.08 -9.21 -0.67
C TYR A 27 25.02 -9.34 -1.87
N ARG A 28 25.03 -8.32 -2.73
CA ARG A 28 25.81 -8.37 -3.99
C ARG A 28 27.31 -8.37 -3.78
N GLY A 29 27.81 -7.78 -2.69
CA GLY A 29 29.22 -7.74 -2.34
C GLY A 29 29.76 -9.08 -1.82
N ASN A 30 28.89 -9.94 -1.29
CA ASN A 30 29.25 -11.27 -0.81
C ASN A 30 28.03 -12.20 -0.81
N GLY A 31 27.93 -13.07 -1.82
CA GLY A 31 26.81 -14.00 -1.98
C GLY A 31 26.64 -15.06 -0.88
N ASN A 32 27.50 -15.07 0.15
CA ASN A 32 27.28 -15.89 1.33
C ASN A 32 26.22 -15.28 2.27
N LEU A 33 26.03 -13.94 2.21
CA LEU A 33 25.02 -13.26 2.99
C LEU A 33 23.70 -13.24 2.22
N VAL A 34 22.70 -13.92 2.79
CA VAL A 34 21.32 -13.97 2.32
C VAL A 34 20.43 -13.57 3.46
N CYS A 35 19.50 -12.65 3.25
CA CYS A 35 18.49 -12.31 4.26
C CYS A 35 17.07 -12.61 3.76
N ALA A 36 16.23 -13.02 4.68
CA ALA A 36 14.83 -13.38 4.47
C ALA A 36 13.93 -12.57 5.41
N LEU A 37 12.84 -12.04 4.87
CA LEU A 37 11.72 -11.54 5.66
C LEU A 37 10.65 -12.62 5.67
N VAL A 38 10.45 -13.27 6.82
CA VAL A 38 9.64 -14.48 6.95
C VAL A 38 8.34 -14.18 7.68
N GLU A 39 7.21 -14.54 7.08
CA GLU A 39 5.94 -14.69 7.78
C GLU A 39 5.85 -16.08 8.41
N ALA A 40 5.89 -16.14 9.73
CA ALA A 40 5.85 -17.41 10.48
C ALA A 40 4.60 -17.55 11.37
N ASP A 41 3.78 -16.51 11.43
CA ASP A 41 2.50 -16.50 12.15
C ASP A 41 1.32 -16.86 11.22
N ALA A 42 1.53 -17.78 10.28
CA ALA A 42 0.51 -18.20 9.35
C ALA A 42 -0.65 -18.83 10.13
N ARG A 43 -1.74 -18.07 10.28
CA ARG A 43 -2.99 -18.57 10.84
C ARG A 43 -3.65 -19.53 9.86
N ALA A 44 -4.27 -20.59 10.38
CA ALA A 44 -5.04 -21.50 9.54
C ALA A 44 -6.06 -20.73 8.67
N PRO A 45 -6.29 -21.13 7.40
CA PRO A 45 -7.30 -20.51 6.55
C PRO A 45 -8.64 -20.40 7.24
N GLY A 46 -9.21 -19.18 7.33
CA GLY A 46 -10.50 -18.93 7.99
C GLY A 46 -10.43 -18.34 9.40
N GLN A 47 -9.27 -18.21 10.02
CA GLN A 47 -9.13 -17.47 11.27
C GLN A 47 -8.92 -15.98 10.99
N GLY A 48 -9.93 -15.15 11.29
CA GLY A 48 -9.85 -13.70 11.19
C GLY A 48 -8.76 -13.09 12.09
N ARG A 49 -8.35 -11.84 11.79
CA ARG A 49 -7.35 -11.06 12.55
C ARG A 49 -7.61 -10.87 14.07
N GLY A 50 -8.68 -11.42 14.63
CA GLY A 50 -9.07 -11.30 16.04
C GLY A 50 -8.89 -12.58 16.88
N GLY A 51 -8.33 -13.65 16.36
CA GLY A 51 -8.12 -14.90 17.11
C GLY A 51 -6.81 -14.90 17.88
N GLY A 52 -6.82 -15.36 19.12
CA GLY A 52 -5.82 -15.47 20.16
C GLY A 52 -4.30 -15.41 19.84
N PRO A 53 -3.43 -15.48 20.84
CA PRO A 53 -1.99 -15.39 20.64
C PRO A 53 -1.51 -16.50 19.70
N ALA A 54 -0.60 -16.14 18.78
CA ALA A 54 0.09 -17.11 17.93
C ALA A 54 0.83 -18.15 18.81
N PRO A 55 1.00 -19.39 18.33
CA PRO A 55 1.81 -20.36 19.04
C PRO A 55 3.18 -19.79 19.35
N SER A 56 3.65 -19.93 20.59
CA SER A 56 4.84 -19.30 21.13
C SER A 56 6.18 -19.68 20.46
N GLU A 57 6.15 -20.59 19.50
CA GLU A 57 7.31 -21.12 18.79
C GLU A 57 7.49 -20.55 17.38
N GLN A 58 6.49 -19.86 16.82
CA GLN A 58 6.59 -19.27 15.49
C GLN A 58 7.09 -17.82 15.59
N LYS A 59 8.23 -17.57 14.99
CA LYS A 59 8.89 -16.25 15.05
C LYS A 59 8.88 -15.58 13.68
N ASN A 60 7.93 -14.67 13.51
CA ASN A 60 7.87 -13.76 12.39
C ASN A 60 9.09 -12.82 12.41
N GLY A 61 9.60 -12.39 11.24
CA GLY A 61 10.66 -11.37 11.21
C GLY A 61 11.76 -11.58 10.18
N VAL A 62 12.89 -10.92 10.43
CA VAL A 62 14.08 -10.94 9.58
C VAL A 62 15.05 -12.03 10.02
N TYR A 63 15.46 -12.85 9.10
CA TYR A 63 16.46 -13.92 9.26
C TYR A 63 17.59 -13.71 8.28
N CYS A 64 18.84 -13.86 8.71
CA CYS A 64 19.98 -13.80 7.80
C CYS A 64 20.85 -15.05 7.94
N SER A 65 21.36 -15.50 6.81
CA SER A 65 22.40 -16.54 6.71
C SER A 65 23.69 -15.92 6.22
N ARG A 66 24.82 -16.36 6.73
CA ARG A 66 26.16 -15.94 6.29
C ARG A 66 26.91 -17.04 5.53
N ASN A 67 26.22 -18.14 5.23
CA ASN A 67 26.77 -19.32 4.57
C ASN A 67 25.81 -19.88 3.49
N ARG A 68 25.17 -18.97 2.71
CA ARG A 68 24.30 -19.29 1.56
C ARG A 68 23.03 -20.03 1.93
N GLY A 69 22.56 -19.92 3.17
CA GLY A 69 21.33 -20.55 3.62
C GLY A 69 21.52 -21.85 4.38
N ASP A 70 22.75 -22.32 4.60
CA ASP A 70 23.00 -23.55 5.37
C ASP A 70 22.49 -23.46 6.80
N ASN A 71 22.65 -22.26 7.43
CA ASN A 71 21.98 -21.93 8.69
C ASN A 71 21.53 -20.48 8.72
N TRP A 72 20.57 -20.19 9.59
CA TRP A 72 19.93 -18.87 9.71
C TRP A 72 19.89 -18.40 11.15
N GLU A 73 20.01 -17.09 11.32
CA GLU A 73 19.88 -16.40 12.59
C GLU A 73 18.73 -15.38 12.50
N GLN A 74 17.83 -15.38 13.48
CA GLN A 74 16.82 -14.32 13.58
C GLN A 74 17.50 -13.02 14.00
N MET A 75 17.51 -12.04 13.11
CA MET A 75 18.09 -10.73 13.38
C MET A 75 17.08 -9.84 14.13
N SER A 76 15.80 -9.86 13.75
CA SER A 76 14.75 -9.02 14.31
C SER A 76 13.37 -9.66 14.17
N PRO A 77 12.43 -9.43 15.10
CA PRO A 77 11.03 -9.83 14.93
C PRO A 77 10.24 -8.89 14.00
N THR A 78 10.90 -7.90 13.40
CA THR A 78 10.22 -6.88 12.57
C THR A 78 9.72 -7.48 11.25
N ASN A 79 8.40 -7.40 11.04
CA ASN A 79 7.74 -7.64 9.77
C ASN A 79 6.43 -6.83 9.75
N ASN A 80 6.44 -5.68 9.10
CA ASN A 80 5.36 -4.69 9.15
C ASN A 80 4.14 -5.04 8.28
N ARG A 81 4.30 -5.98 7.34
CA ARG A 81 3.20 -6.43 6.47
C ARG A 81 3.35 -7.93 6.17
N PRO A 82 3.17 -8.83 7.15
CA PRO A 82 3.58 -10.23 7.02
C PRO A 82 2.92 -10.98 5.86
N MET A 83 1.66 -10.72 5.55
CA MET A 83 0.88 -11.54 4.61
C MET A 83 0.90 -11.06 3.15
N TYR A 84 1.37 -9.86 2.85
CA TYR A 84 1.18 -9.25 1.53
C TYR A 84 2.29 -8.27 1.19
N TYR A 85 2.80 -8.31 -0.03
CA TYR A 85 3.84 -7.48 -0.66
C TYR A 85 5.05 -7.09 0.21
N SER A 86 5.26 -7.69 1.37
CA SER A 86 6.47 -7.44 2.18
C SER A 86 7.73 -7.79 1.41
N GLN A 87 8.74 -6.96 1.49
CA GLN A 87 10.01 -7.11 0.79
C GLN A 87 11.18 -6.79 1.69
N ILE A 88 12.33 -7.42 1.42
CA ILE A 88 13.61 -7.09 2.02
C ILE A 88 14.60 -6.70 0.92
N ARG A 89 15.41 -5.68 1.16
CA ARG A 89 16.51 -5.28 0.28
C ARG A 89 17.74 -4.97 1.09
N ILE A 90 18.85 -5.60 0.74
CA ILE A 90 20.18 -5.30 1.27
C ILE A 90 20.83 -4.27 0.34
N ASP A 91 21.36 -3.20 0.90
CA ASP A 91 22.12 -2.23 0.11
C ASP A 91 23.30 -2.95 -0.58
N PRO A 92 23.43 -2.85 -1.91
CA PRO A 92 24.45 -3.59 -2.66
C PRO A 92 25.88 -3.22 -2.26
N ASN A 93 26.10 -2.07 -1.61
CA ASN A 93 27.41 -1.58 -1.21
C ASN A 93 27.64 -1.62 0.31
N ASP A 94 26.59 -1.90 1.11
CA ASP A 94 26.64 -1.86 2.57
C ASP A 94 25.78 -2.99 3.17
N ALA A 95 26.43 -4.07 3.62
CA ALA A 95 25.78 -5.24 4.19
C ALA A 95 24.99 -4.95 5.49
N GLU A 96 25.34 -3.87 6.19
CA GLU A 96 24.66 -3.47 7.42
C GLU A 96 23.39 -2.63 7.16
N ARG A 97 23.24 -2.10 5.94
CA ARG A 97 22.07 -1.35 5.52
C ARG A 97 21.03 -2.29 4.88
N ILE A 98 19.88 -2.42 5.57
CA ILE A 98 18.77 -3.26 5.11
C ILE A 98 17.47 -2.45 5.14
N TYR A 99 16.65 -2.61 4.10
CA TYR A 99 15.33 -2.00 4.00
C TYR A 99 14.25 -3.07 3.98
N LEU A 100 13.12 -2.78 4.65
CA LEU A 100 11.90 -3.60 4.57
C LEU A 100 10.77 -2.76 3.97
N GLY A 101 10.27 -3.18 2.82
CA GLY A 101 9.06 -2.63 2.22
C GLY A 101 7.82 -3.32 2.77
N GLY A 102 6.76 -2.58 2.91
CA GLY A 102 5.46 -2.99 3.42
C GLY A 102 4.55 -1.76 3.47
N SER A 103 3.68 -1.64 4.50
CA SER A 103 2.88 -0.42 4.67
C SER A 103 3.76 0.81 4.83
N ASP A 104 4.81 0.71 5.62
CA ASP A 104 5.87 1.70 5.74
C ASP A 104 7.18 1.16 5.17
N LEU A 105 8.13 2.03 4.86
CA LEU A 105 9.51 1.65 4.57
C LEU A 105 10.33 1.73 5.84
N TYR A 106 10.82 0.57 6.27
CA TYR A 106 11.72 0.45 7.41
C TYR A 106 13.17 0.43 6.93
N ARG A 107 14.08 0.95 7.74
CA ARG A 107 15.52 0.86 7.49
C ARG A 107 16.28 0.39 8.74
N SER A 108 17.34 -0.38 8.51
CA SER A 108 18.34 -0.79 9.48
C SER A 108 19.71 -0.31 9.03
N SER A 109 20.60 -0.06 9.98
CA SER A 109 22.03 0.22 9.75
C SER A 109 22.95 -0.67 10.57
N ASP A 110 22.42 -1.81 11.04
CA ASP A 110 23.13 -2.75 11.92
C ASP A 110 22.89 -4.21 11.52
N GLY A 111 22.74 -4.46 10.21
CA GLY A 111 22.56 -5.78 9.66
C GLY A 111 21.20 -6.40 9.96
N GLY A 112 20.17 -5.58 10.18
CA GLY A 112 18.80 -6.03 10.41
C GLY A 112 18.44 -6.33 11.86
N ARG A 113 19.26 -5.90 12.83
CA ARG A 113 18.97 -6.10 14.25
C ARG A 113 17.94 -5.10 14.77
N ASN A 114 18.06 -3.84 14.36
CA ASN A 114 17.12 -2.79 14.73
C ASN A 114 16.61 -2.10 13.47
N PHE A 115 15.31 -1.75 13.46
CA PHE A 115 14.68 -1.03 12.37
C PHE A 115 13.97 0.21 12.87
N THR A 116 14.02 1.29 12.06
CA THR A 116 13.19 2.48 12.20
C THR A 116 12.23 2.55 11.02
N ASN A 117 11.05 3.15 11.19
CA ASN A 117 10.00 3.24 10.16
C ASN A 117 9.93 4.62 9.48
N ASP A 118 11.03 5.34 9.49
CA ASP A 118 11.13 6.73 8.99
C ASP A 118 11.75 6.84 7.59
N ALA A 119 12.06 5.71 6.94
CA ALA A 119 12.83 5.70 5.71
C ALA A 119 12.08 6.26 4.48
N ALA A 120 10.75 6.47 4.57
CA ALA A 120 9.96 7.08 3.50
C ALA A 120 8.95 8.11 4.05
N ALA A 121 9.40 8.96 4.97
CA ALA A 121 8.56 10.01 5.54
C ALA A 121 7.98 10.93 4.45
N GLY A 122 6.66 11.07 4.43
CA GLY A 122 5.93 11.90 3.46
C GLY A 122 5.71 11.25 2.07
N VAL A 123 6.16 10.02 1.86
CA VAL A 123 5.80 9.21 0.68
C VAL A 123 4.49 8.47 0.96
N HIS A 124 3.69 8.22 -0.08
CA HIS A 124 2.49 7.40 0.02
C HIS A 124 2.83 6.01 0.54
N LEU A 125 1.95 5.45 1.36
CA LEU A 125 2.11 4.12 1.95
C LEU A 125 2.14 3.00 0.90
N ASP A 126 2.30 1.78 1.40
CA ASP A 126 2.22 0.53 0.65
C ASP A 126 3.32 0.42 -0.43
N HIS A 127 4.52 0.15 0.10
CA HIS A 127 5.76 0.10 -0.69
C HIS A 127 5.96 -1.28 -1.31
N HIS A 128 5.78 -1.38 -2.63
CA HIS A 128 5.83 -2.61 -3.41
C HIS A 128 7.18 -2.90 -4.04
N ALA A 129 8.01 -1.89 -4.27
CA ALA A 129 9.30 -2.06 -4.92
C ALA A 129 10.33 -1.04 -4.40
N LEU A 130 11.53 -1.51 -4.11
CA LEU A 130 12.69 -0.68 -3.82
C LEU A 130 13.86 -1.14 -4.67
N TRP A 131 14.45 -0.20 -5.42
CA TRP A 131 15.71 -0.37 -6.10
C TRP A 131 16.76 0.56 -5.51
N ILE A 132 17.96 0.06 -5.30
CA ILE A 132 19.12 0.79 -4.80
C ILE A 132 20.19 0.73 -5.89
N ASP A 133 20.73 1.87 -6.26
CA ASP A 133 21.77 1.94 -7.27
C ASP A 133 23.02 1.18 -6.82
N PRO A 134 23.44 0.14 -7.56
CA PRO A 134 24.59 -0.66 -7.16
C PRO A 134 25.93 0.10 -7.24
N SER A 135 25.95 1.29 -7.83
CA SER A 135 27.13 2.17 -7.88
C SER A 135 27.06 3.35 -6.91
N ASN A 136 25.88 3.64 -6.35
CA ASN A 136 25.66 4.78 -5.47
C ASN A 136 24.48 4.52 -4.51
N SER A 137 24.77 4.13 -3.28
CA SER A 137 23.75 3.87 -2.26
C SER A 137 22.89 5.08 -1.85
N ASP A 138 23.27 6.29 -2.24
CA ASP A 138 22.46 7.48 -1.99
C ASP A 138 21.26 7.55 -2.95
N HIS A 139 21.37 6.88 -4.12
CA HIS A 139 20.34 6.89 -5.15
C HIS A 139 19.40 5.68 -5.03
N LEU A 140 18.15 5.96 -4.69
CA LEU A 140 17.10 4.95 -4.55
C LEU A 140 15.86 5.30 -5.39
N LEU A 141 15.18 4.28 -5.89
CA LEU A 141 13.86 4.39 -6.48
C LEU A 141 12.87 3.56 -5.66
N LEU A 142 11.74 4.16 -5.30
CA LEU A 142 10.70 3.55 -4.49
C LEU A 142 9.37 3.60 -5.24
N GLY A 143 8.77 2.41 -5.45
CA GLY A 143 7.43 2.26 -5.99
C GLY A 143 6.44 1.97 -4.86
N SER A 144 5.38 2.75 -4.79
CA SER A 144 4.27 2.59 -3.86
C SER A 144 2.93 2.76 -4.58
N ASP A 145 1.82 2.56 -3.87
CA ASP A 145 0.48 2.79 -4.43
C ASP A 145 0.23 4.26 -4.81
N GLY A 146 1.05 5.17 -4.32
CA GLY A 146 1.08 6.58 -4.77
C GLY A 146 1.97 6.85 -5.99
N GLY A 147 2.62 5.83 -6.57
CA GLY A 147 3.48 5.95 -7.74
C GLY A 147 4.97 5.83 -7.44
N LEU A 148 5.80 6.55 -8.19
CA LEU A 148 7.27 6.47 -8.12
C LEU A 148 7.85 7.66 -7.35
N SER A 149 8.80 7.36 -6.46
CA SER A 149 9.61 8.35 -5.76
C SER A 149 11.10 8.06 -5.92
N VAL A 150 11.93 9.09 -5.85
CA VAL A 150 13.40 8.99 -5.91
C VAL A 150 14.02 9.67 -4.68
N SER A 151 15.05 9.05 -4.13
CA SER A 151 15.94 9.64 -3.12
C SER A 151 17.36 9.73 -3.67
N TRP A 152 18.08 10.78 -3.28
CA TRP A 152 19.49 11.03 -3.60
C TRP A 152 20.36 11.16 -2.34
N ASP A 153 19.82 10.78 -1.19
CA ASP A 153 20.44 10.90 0.13
C ASP A 153 20.11 9.71 1.03
N ARG A 154 20.11 8.52 0.41
CA ARG A 154 19.98 7.25 1.15
C ARG A 154 18.69 7.13 1.96
N SER A 155 17.57 7.60 1.38
CA SER A 155 16.22 7.60 1.96
C SER A 155 15.92 8.66 3.04
N ASP A 156 16.78 9.65 3.23
CA ASP A 156 16.49 10.74 4.18
C ASP A 156 15.44 11.71 3.61
N ASN A 157 15.46 11.98 2.31
CA ASN A 157 14.45 12.78 1.61
C ASN A 157 14.01 12.11 0.31
N TRP A 158 12.74 12.38 -0.07
CA TRP A 158 12.14 11.80 -1.26
C TRP A 158 11.50 12.86 -2.16
N TYR A 159 11.67 12.70 -3.46
CA TYR A 159 10.95 13.43 -4.50
C TYR A 159 9.99 12.49 -5.21
N GLN A 160 8.68 12.79 -5.15
CA GLN A 160 7.65 12.02 -5.84
C GLN A 160 7.43 12.54 -7.25
N PHE A 161 7.40 11.64 -8.24
CA PHE A 161 7.04 11.95 -9.62
C PHE A 161 5.51 12.06 -9.74
N ARG A 162 5.00 13.29 -9.75
CA ARG A 162 3.55 13.56 -9.82
C ARG A 162 3.02 13.72 -11.25
N ASN A 163 3.84 13.50 -12.25
CA ASN A 163 3.52 13.68 -13.68
C ASN A 163 3.43 12.37 -14.46
N LEU A 164 3.36 11.25 -13.76
CA LEU A 164 3.13 9.96 -14.40
C LEU A 164 1.63 9.82 -14.69
N PRO A 165 1.20 9.67 -15.96
CA PRO A 165 -0.21 9.60 -16.34
C PRO A 165 -0.74 8.17 -16.19
N VAL A 166 -0.64 7.59 -14.99
CA VAL A 166 -1.10 6.25 -14.67
C VAL A 166 -2.01 6.29 -13.45
N SER A 167 -3.19 5.67 -13.57
CA SER A 167 -4.18 5.55 -12.50
C SER A 167 -5.07 4.34 -12.76
N GLN A 168 -5.59 3.75 -11.69
CA GLN A 168 -6.54 2.66 -11.77
C GLN A 168 -7.89 3.13 -11.24
N PHE A 169 -8.85 3.33 -12.14
CA PHE A 169 -10.24 3.62 -11.78
C PHE A 169 -10.97 2.33 -11.41
N TYR A 170 -11.74 2.37 -10.33
CA TYR A 170 -12.72 1.34 -10.00
C TYR A 170 -14.04 1.60 -10.69
N GLU A 171 -14.59 2.80 -10.53
CA GLU A 171 -15.88 3.21 -11.08
C GLU A 171 -15.79 4.61 -11.69
N ILE A 172 -16.65 4.89 -12.67
CA ILE A 172 -16.70 6.17 -13.38
C ILE A 172 -18.11 6.73 -13.37
N GLY A 173 -18.23 8.02 -13.08
CA GLY A 173 -19.46 8.81 -13.21
C GLY A 173 -19.25 10.00 -14.14
N VAL A 174 -20.33 10.49 -14.72
CA VAL A 174 -20.32 11.70 -15.55
C VAL A 174 -21.43 12.66 -15.11
N ASP A 175 -21.23 13.96 -15.31
CA ASP A 175 -22.24 14.98 -15.10
C ASP A 175 -22.92 15.42 -16.40
N SER A 176 -23.84 16.38 -16.31
CA SER A 176 -24.60 16.90 -17.46
C SER A 176 -24.10 18.26 -17.96
N ARG A 177 -22.91 18.70 -17.58
CA ARG A 177 -22.28 19.93 -18.07
C ARG A 177 -21.89 19.83 -19.54
N GLU A 178 -21.58 20.96 -20.16
CA GLU A 178 -21.03 21.04 -21.53
C GLU A 178 -19.79 21.94 -21.49
N PRO A 179 -18.57 21.38 -21.60
CA PRO A 179 -18.25 19.95 -21.64
C PRO A 179 -18.59 19.26 -20.32
N TYR A 180 -19.00 17.99 -20.42
CA TYR A 180 -19.28 17.19 -19.21
C TYR A 180 -17.98 16.88 -18.43
N HIS A 181 -18.11 16.62 -17.12
CA HIS A 181 -17.01 16.14 -16.33
C HIS A 181 -17.05 14.63 -16.18
N VAL A 182 -15.88 14.03 -16.20
CA VAL A 182 -15.66 12.63 -15.83
C VAL A 182 -15.13 12.60 -14.42
N CYS A 183 -15.80 11.85 -13.56
CA CYS A 183 -15.38 11.60 -12.19
C CYS A 183 -15.20 10.11 -11.96
N GLY A 184 -14.32 9.74 -11.02
CA GLY A 184 -14.17 8.33 -10.66
C GLY A 184 -13.33 8.15 -9.42
N GLY A 185 -13.57 7.01 -8.76
CA GLY A 185 -12.79 6.53 -7.65
C GLY A 185 -11.58 5.75 -8.12
N LEU A 186 -10.46 5.96 -7.47
CA LEU A 186 -9.18 5.32 -7.74
C LEU A 186 -8.79 4.41 -6.58
N GLN A 187 -8.17 3.29 -6.91
CA GLN A 187 -7.53 2.48 -5.88
C GLN A 187 -6.46 3.32 -5.17
N ASP A 188 -6.52 3.36 -3.82
CA ASP A 188 -5.59 4.01 -2.90
C ASP A 188 -5.40 5.53 -3.07
N ASN A 189 -5.98 6.14 -4.12
CA ASN A 189 -5.69 7.52 -4.51
C ASN A 189 -6.93 8.43 -4.48
N GLY A 190 -7.99 8.04 -3.79
CA GLY A 190 -9.20 8.84 -3.60
C GLY A 190 -10.09 8.90 -4.84
N SER A 191 -10.88 9.97 -4.94
CA SER A 191 -11.76 10.20 -6.08
C SER A 191 -11.45 11.54 -6.73
N TRP A 192 -11.49 11.58 -8.06
CA TRP A 192 -11.08 12.74 -8.85
C TRP A 192 -12.06 13.02 -9.97
N CYS A 193 -12.14 14.31 -10.36
CA CYS A 193 -12.94 14.79 -11.48
C CYS A 193 -12.10 15.67 -12.42
N ALA A 194 -12.43 15.62 -13.71
CA ALA A 194 -11.90 16.54 -14.71
C ALA A 194 -12.93 16.78 -15.81
N PRO A 195 -12.86 17.92 -16.55
CA PRO A 195 -13.68 18.11 -17.74
C PRO A 195 -13.31 17.11 -18.84
N SER A 196 -14.28 16.73 -19.66
CA SER A 196 -14.05 15.83 -20.80
C SER A 196 -13.37 16.53 -21.98
N ASP A 197 -13.36 17.85 -22.00
CA ASP A 197 -12.73 18.68 -23.03
C ASP A 197 -12.21 20.00 -22.43
N THR A 198 -11.29 20.66 -23.15
CA THR A 198 -10.68 21.93 -22.74
C THR A 198 -10.32 22.76 -23.97
N TRP A 199 -10.36 24.08 -23.82
CA TRP A 199 -9.89 25.03 -24.83
C TRP A 199 -8.35 25.07 -25.01
N SER A 200 -7.62 24.33 -24.15
CA SER A 200 -6.16 24.25 -24.25
C SER A 200 -5.76 23.42 -25.46
N ASP A 201 -4.88 23.94 -26.30
CA ASP A 201 -4.22 23.20 -27.39
C ASP A 201 -3.39 21.99 -26.92
N GLN A 202 -3.12 21.92 -25.63
CA GLN A 202 -2.34 20.86 -24.98
C GLN A 202 -3.24 19.78 -24.34
N GLY A 203 -4.56 19.89 -24.53
CA GLY A 203 -5.54 18.96 -23.96
C GLY A 203 -5.69 19.04 -22.45
N ILE A 204 -6.34 18.03 -21.88
CA ILE A 204 -6.56 17.90 -20.43
C ILE A 204 -5.25 17.49 -19.74
N ARG A 205 -4.91 18.18 -18.68
CA ARG A 205 -3.67 17.99 -17.90
C ARG A 205 -3.97 17.65 -16.45
N THR A 206 -2.96 17.20 -15.70
CA THR A 206 -3.07 16.92 -14.26
C THR A 206 -3.67 18.08 -13.46
N ARG A 207 -3.38 19.35 -13.84
CA ARG A 207 -3.93 20.54 -13.17
C ARG A 207 -5.44 20.72 -13.37
N ASP A 208 -6.01 20.07 -14.37
CA ASP A 208 -7.43 20.16 -14.69
C ASP A 208 -8.25 19.14 -13.87
N TRP A 209 -7.57 18.20 -13.19
CA TRP A 209 -8.14 17.26 -12.26
C TRP A 209 -8.20 17.84 -10.86
N TYR A 210 -9.34 17.69 -10.19
CA TYR A 210 -9.52 18.09 -8.81
C TYR A 210 -10.03 16.93 -7.95
N ASN A 211 -9.53 16.87 -6.71
CA ASN A 211 -9.85 15.80 -5.78
C ASN A 211 -11.21 16.00 -5.12
N VAL A 212 -12.04 14.96 -5.12
CA VAL A 212 -13.39 14.94 -4.55
C VAL A 212 -13.58 13.89 -3.46
N GLY A 213 -12.60 13.04 -3.21
CA GLY A 213 -12.66 11.99 -2.18
C GLY A 213 -11.28 11.52 -1.74
N SER A 214 -11.22 10.69 -0.71
CA SER A 214 -9.98 10.13 -0.14
C SER A 214 -10.12 8.61 0.08
N GLY A 215 -9.02 7.93 0.37
CA GLY A 215 -8.97 6.48 0.58
C GLY A 215 -9.04 5.72 -0.75
N ASP A 216 -9.55 4.49 -0.73
CA ASP A 216 -10.01 3.81 -1.94
C ASP A 216 -11.32 4.47 -2.38
N GLY A 217 -11.28 5.20 -3.48
CA GLY A 217 -12.48 5.81 -4.05
C GLY A 217 -13.21 4.81 -4.93
N PHE A 218 -14.55 4.83 -4.89
CA PHE A 218 -15.39 3.96 -5.71
C PHE A 218 -16.41 4.79 -6.49
N PHE A 219 -17.69 4.70 -6.14
CA PHE A 219 -18.74 5.41 -6.84
C PHE A 219 -18.65 6.92 -6.68
N THR A 220 -18.78 7.61 -7.80
CA THR A 220 -19.00 9.05 -7.88
C THR A 220 -20.27 9.31 -8.71
N VAL A 221 -21.28 9.89 -8.08
CA VAL A 221 -22.59 10.11 -8.71
C VAL A 221 -22.97 11.58 -8.62
N MET A 222 -23.23 12.19 -9.77
CA MET A 222 -23.68 13.58 -9.86
C MET A 222 -25.19 13.67 -9.67
N HIS A 223 -25.65 14.73 -9.02
CA HIS A 223 -27.07 15.03 -8.92
C HIS A 223 -27.61 15.38 -10.32
N PRO A 224 -28.65 14.70 -10.83
CA PRO A 224 -29.09 14.85 -12.22
C PRO A 224 -29.60 16.25 -12.57
N GLY A 225 -30.11 17.00 -11.59
CA GLY A 225 -30.63 18.36 -11.78
C GLY A 225 -29.69 19.46 -11.29
N ASN A 226 -28.53 19.14 -10.73
CA ASN A 226 -27.57 20.13 -10.26
C ASN A 226 -26.15 19.56 -10.26
N SER A 227 -25.39 19.85 -11.29
CA SER A 227 -24.01 19.39 -11.46
C SER A 227 -23.01 19.93 -10.43
N ASP A 228 -23.41 20.86 -9.57
CA ASP A 228 -22.59 21.33 -8.45
C ASP A 228 -22.74 20.47 -7.20
N VAL A 229 -23.63 19.48 -7.22
CA VAL A 229 -23.82 18.53 -6.13
C VAL A 229 -23.43 17.13 -6.58
N MET A 230 -22.53 16.51 -5.87
CA MET A 230 -22.14 15.14 -6.10
C MET A 230 -22.15 14.30 -4.82
N PHE A 231 -22.15 12.99 -5.02
CA PHE A 231 -22.04 11.98 -3.98
C PHE A 231 -20.84 11.09 -4.31
N ALA A 232 -20.00 10.87 -3.32
CA ALA A 232 -18.83 10.02 -3.46
C ALA A 232 -18.83 8.96 -2.36
N GLU A 233 -18.38 7.77 -2.72
CA GLU A 233 -18.17 6.67 -1.79
C GLU A 233 -16.69 6.32 -1.73
N SER A 234 -16.22 6.04 -0.53
CA SER A 234 -14.97 5.37 -0.30
C SER A 234 -15.16 4.13 0.57
N GLN A 235 -14.12 3.31 0.65
CA GLN A 235 -14.16 1.96 1.24
C GLN A 235 -15.00 1.87 2.51
N GLY A 236 -15.80 0.79 2.59
CA GLY A 236 -16.63 0.47 3.75
C GLY A 236 -17.86 1.36 3.88
N GLY A 237 -18.39 1.88 2.77
CA GLY A 237 -19.61 2.70 2.73
C GLY A 237 -19.44 4.08 3.34
N ASN A 238 -18.26 4.69 3.24
CA ASN A 238 -18.06 6.08 3.63
C ASN A 238 -18.64 7.02 2.58
N LEU A 239 -19.94 7.29 2.70
CA LEU A 239 -20.72 8.12 1.79
C LEU A 239 -20.62 9.60 2.17
N THR A 240 -20.31 10.43 1.18
CA THR A 240 -20.16 11.87 1.32
C THR A 240 -20.96 12.60 0.25
N ARG A 241 -21.71 13.63 0.64
CA ARG A 241 -22.26 14.66 -0.26
C ARG A 241 -21.26 15.79 -0.33
N LEU A 242 -20.93 16.23 -1.52
CA LEU A 242 -20.00 17.32 -1.80
C LEU A 242 -20.72 18.42 -2.60
N ASP A 243 -20.57 19.65 -2.18
CA ASP A 243 -20.91 20.84 -2.96
C ASP A 243 -19.65 21.30 -3.69
N LEU A 244 -19.66 21.25 -5.02
CA LEU A 244 -18.48 21.54 -5.84
C LEU A 244 -18.18 23.05 -5.95
N THR A 245 -19.14 23.92 -5.61
CA THR A 245 -18.88 25.37 -5.62
C THR A 245 -18.16 25.85 -4.39
N THR A 246 -18.45 25.25 -3.24
CA THR A 246 -17.87 25.61 -1.94
C THR A 246 -16.82 24.60 -1.47
N MET A 247 -16.78 23.43 -2.07
CA MET A 247 -16.01 22.24 -1.62
C MET A 247 -16.40 21.78 -0.21
N GLU A 248 -17.59 22.15 0.25
CA GLU A 248 -18.13 21.70 1.53
C GLU A 248 -18.54 20.22 1.43
N ARG A 249 -18.14 19.46 2.44
CA ARG A 249 -18.38 18.01 2.52
C ARG A 249 -19.28 17.68 3.71
N SER A 250 -20.33 16.91 3.45
CA SER A 250 -21.23 16.38 4.49
C SER A 250 -21.22 14.86 4.45
N ARG A 251 -20.94 14.23 5.58
CA ARG A 251 -21.05 12.79 5.70
C ARG A 251 -22.52 12.39 5.73
N ILE A 252 -22.92 11.47 4.84
CA ILE A 252 -24.30 11.01 4.70
C ILE A 252 -24.43 9.49 4.90
N ARG A 253 -23.38 8.83 5.37
CA ARG A 253 -23.43 7.40 5.66
C ARG A 253 -24.58 7.08 6.61
N PRO A 254 -25.50 6.17 6.22
CA PRO A 254 -26.55 5.74 7.12
C PRO A 254 -26.00 5.09 8.40
N ILE A 255 -26.68 5.35 9.50
CA ILE A 255 -26.44 4.71 10.79
C ILE A 255 -27.60 3.75 11.07
N GLY A 256 -27.34 2.68 11.82
CA GLY A 256 -28.37 1.74 12.24
C GLY A 256 -29.43 2.44 13.08
N GLN A 257 -30.68 1.98 13.01
CA GLN A 257 -31.73 2.41 13.92
C GLN A 257 -31.41 1.89 15.34
N SER A 258 -31.72 2.70 16.34
CA SER A 258 -31.59 2.25 17.75
C SER A 258 -32.53 1.07 18.01
N ASN A 259 -32.01 0.02 18.69
CA ASN A 259 -32.80 -1.06 19.22
C ASN A 259 -33.61 -0.57 20.44
N GLU A 260 -34.43 -1.47 21.05
CA GLU A 260 -35.24 -1.17 22.23
C GLU A 260 -34.39 -0.74 23.45
N ASP A 261 -33.10 -1.16 23.49
CA ASP A 261 -32.14 -0.81 24.54
C ASP A 261 -31.42 0.52 24.27
N GLY A 262 -31.74 1.21 23.15
CA GLY A 262 -31.10 2.47 22.74
C GLY A 262 -29.74 2.32 22.06
N GLU A 263 -29.28 1.09 21.84
CA GLU A 263 -28.05 0.82 21.09
C GLU A 263 -28.28 0.99 19.59
N GLN A 264 -27.32 1.57 18.89
CA GLN A 264 -27.31 1.67 17.43
C GLN A 264 -26.40 0.58 16.86
N PRO A 265 -26.96 -0.53 16.34
CA PRO A 265 -26.15 -1.56 15.73
C PRO A 265 -25.43 -1.01 14.50
N ALA A 266 -24.15 -1.32 14.36
CA ALA A 266 -23.40 -0.96 13.17
C ALA A 266 -23.98 -1.67 11.94
N LEU A 267 -24.32 -0.89 10.91
CA LEU A 267 -24.68 -1.46 9.61
C LEU A 267 -23.45 -2.14 8.98
N ARG A 268 -23.68 -3.27 8.36
CA ARG A 268 -22.65 -3.99 7.60
C ARG A 268 -22.50 -3.33 6.22
N TRP A 269 -21.27 -3.02 5.88
CA TRP A 269 -20.90 -2.41 4.59
C TRP A 269 -19.90 -3.31 3.88
N ASN A 270 -20.03 -3.39 2.56
CA ASN A 270 -18.97 -3.94 1.72
C ASN A 270 -17.84 -2.94 1.57
N TRP A 271 -16.71 -3.39 1.05
CA TRP A 271 -15.59 -2.53 0.70
C TRP A 271 -16.01 -1.50 -0.34
N ASP A 272 -16.68 -1.94 -1.38
CA ASP A 272 -17.31 -1.18 -2.44
C ASP A 272 -18.83 -1.22 -2.26
N SER A 273 -19.48 -0.08 -2.14
CA SER A 273 -20.91 0.06 -1.88
C SER A 273 -21.58 0.99 -2.90
N PRO A 274 -22.48 0.50 -3.75
CA PRO A 274 -23.06 1.29 -4.84
C PRO A 274 -23.93 2.45 -4.33
N ILE A 275 -23.90 3.57 -5.08
CA ILE A 275 -24.79 4.72 -4.90
C ILE A 275 -25.74 4.80 -6.09
N LEU A 276 -27.03 4.90 -5.80
CA LEU A 276 -28.06 5.19 -6.79
C LEU A 276 -28.89 6.38 -6.30
N LEU A 277 -29.16 7.32 -7.22
CA LEU A 277 -30.07 8.41 -6.98
C LEU A 277 -31.43 8.08 -7.61
N SER A 278 -32.52 8.34 -6.87
CA SER A 278 -33.87 8.25 -7.47
C SER A 278 -34.06 9.36 -8.51
N ALA A 279 -34.78 9.04 -9.57
CA ALA A 279 -35.19 9.99 -10.59
C ALA A 279 -36.14 11.06 -10.02
#